data_92130f2056900fc4e2bd112454bee126
#
_entry.id   92130f2056900fc4e2bd112454bee126
#
_cell.length_a   1.000
_cell.length_b   1.000
_cell.length_c   1.000
_cell.angle_alpha   90.00
_cell.angle_beta   90.00
_cell.angle_gamma   90.00
#
_symmetry.space_group_name_H-M   'P 1'
#
loop_
_entity.id
_entity.type
_entity.pdbx_description
1 polymer ?
#
loop_
_entity_poly.entity_id
_entity_poly.type
_entity_poly.pdbx_seq_one_letter_code
_entity_poly.pdbx_strand_id
1 'polypeptide(L)'
;MLKIHGLKKKFGNFEALRGLDMEVEEGALYGFVGPNGAGKTTAIKIMAGLLKPDEGSVEICGKDALRFREEAKDQFGYVPDEFGMYDNLKVREYMEFFASCYGLSGLMGRKRCEEILDQVKLSDRADFFVDSLSRGMKQRLCLARALIHDPGLLILDEPTSGMDPRTRMEFKEMLKELCAEGKTILVSSHILSELSQMCTDIGIIDAGKIVLSGNMAEILQKVNDSNPLLIRICGESRTAIGILKKDPRVQTIAIRDEDIIVNFHGNRQAEAELLYSLMEAGIPVSGFIREQGDLESIFMQITSHDKGKVVLSSEE
;
A
#
# COMPACT_ATOMS: atom_id res chain seq x y z
N MET A 1 13.74 -0.39 -10.13
CA MET A 1 13.86 1.00 -9.64
C MET A 1 14.46 1.08 -8.22
N LEU A 2 13.93 0.41 -7.20
CA LEU A 2 14.45 0.36 -5.82
C LEU A 2 14.69 -1.09 -5.41
N LYS A 3 15.86 -1.41 -4.82
CA LYS A 3 16.18 -2.74 -4.29
C LYS A 3 16.76 -2.62 -2.89
N ILE A 4 16.28 -3.44 -1.98
CA ILE A 4 16.72 -3.51 -0.59
C ILE A 4 17.07 -4.95 -0.28
N HIS A 5 18.26 -5.18 0.28
CA HIS A 5 18.73 -6.52 0.65
C HIS A 5 19.22 -6.56 2.08
N GLY A 6 18.63 -7.47 2.86
CA GLY A 6 19.06 -7.84 4.20
C GLY A 6 19.11 -6.68 5.18
N LEU A 7 18.25 -5.65 5.03
CA LEU A 7 18.34 -4.42 5.79
C LEU A 7 18.04 -4.65 7.26
N LYS A 8 19.00 -4.31 8.16
CA LYS A 8 18.85 -4.42 9.60
C LYS A 8 19.05 -3.08 10.30
N LYS A 9 18.26 -2.85 11.34
CA LYS A 9 18.39 -1.66 12.21
C LYS A 9 17.95 -1.96 13.63
N LYS A 10 18.83 -1.61 14.57
CA LYS A 10 18.58 -1.69 16.02
C LYS A 10 18.62 -0.31 16.67
N PHE A 11 17.79 -0.11 17.67
CA PHE A 11 17.78 1.04 18.56
C PHE A 11 17.89 0.50 20.00
N GLY A 12 19.11 0.50 20.55
CA GLY A 12 19.39 -0.20 21.81
C GLY A 12 19.06 -1.69 21.69
N ASN A 13 18.13 -2.19 22.50
CA ASN A 13 17.68 -3.58 22.48
C ASN A 13 16.52 -3.86 21.50
N PHE A 14 15.98 -2.83 20.87
CA PHE A 14 14.86 -2.97 19.94
C PHE A 14 15.34 -3.13 18.50
N GLU A 15 15.02 -4.26 17.87
CA GLU A 15 15.29 -4.49 16.46
C GLU A 15 14.12 -3.99 15.61
N ALA A 16 14.30 -2.82 15.00
CA ALA A 16 13.28 -2.21 14.15
C ALA A 16 13.21 -2.86 12.75
N LEU A 17 14.35 -3.32 12.21
CA LEU A 17 14.43 -4.07 10.96
C LEU A 17 15.30 -5.32 11.20
N ARG A 18 14.82 -6.47 10.70
CA ARG A 18 15.37 -7.80 10.97
C ARG A 18 15.78 -8.56 9.71
N GLY A 19 16.39 -7.84 8.75
CA GLY A 19 16.73 -8.38 7.43
C GLY A 19 15.55 -8.18 6.46
N LEU A 20 15.23 -6.92 6.17
CA LEU A 20 14.19 -6.55 5.21
C LEU A 20 14.74 -6.70 3.80
N ASP A 21 14.03 -7.47 2.97
CA ASP A 21 14.25 -7.56 1.53
C ASP A 21 13.03 -7.02 0.80
N MET A 22 13.23 -6.13 -0.18
CA MET A 22 12.14 -5.51 -0.93
C MET A 22 12.64 -5.06 -2.30
N GLU A 23 11.80 -5.23 -3.32
CA GLU A 23 12.06 -4.73 -4.67
C GLU A 23 10.83 -3.95 -5.17
N VAL A 24 11.08 -2.80 -5.81
CA VAL A 24 10.06 -1.97 -6.45
C VAL A 24 10.46 -1.79 -7.90
N GLU A 25 9.60 -2.28 -8.78
CA GLU A 25 9.80 -2.16 -10.23
C GLU A 25 9.60 -0.72 -10.72
N GLU A 26 10.16 -0.43 -11.89
CA GLU A 26 9.97 0.86 -12.54
C GLU A 26 8.52 1.05 -12.98
N GLY A 27 7.96 2.24 -12.76
CA GLY A 27 6.57 2.55 -13.08
C GLY A 27 5.54 1.97 -12.11
N ALA A 28 5.95 1.26 -11.04
CA ALA A 28 5.04 0.73 -10.04
C ALA A 28 4.54 1.81 -9.08
N LEU A 29 3.27 1.72 -8.70
CA LEU A 29 2.72 2.35 -7.51
C LEU A 29 2.73 1.31 -6.38
N TYR A 30 3.79 1.30 -5.58
CA TYR A 30 4.06 0.28 -4.57
C TYR A 30 3.55 0.70 -3.19
N GLY A 31 2.64 -0.09 -2.62
CA GLY A 31 2.13 0.09 -1.27
C GLY A 31 2.99 -0.62 -0.23
N PHE A 32 3.59 0.13 0.70
CA PHE A 32 4.36 -0.39 1.81
C PHE A 32 3.54 -0.32 3.11
N VAL A 33 2.90 -1.43 3.50
CA VAL A 33 1.87 -1.44 4.55
C VAL A 33 2.29 -2.27 5.75
N GLY A 34 1.83 -1.87 6.92
CA GLY A 34 2.07 -2.62 8.16
C GLY A 34 1.60 -1.84 9.39
N PRO A 35 1.48 -2.49 10.55
CA PRO A 35 1.06 -1.82 11.78
C PRO A 35 2.06 -0.76 12.23
N ASN A 36 1.62 0.08 13.17
CA ASN A 36 2.53 1.03 13.81
C ASN A 36 3.63 0.28 14.55
N GLY A 37 4.88 0.72 14.37
CA GLY A 37 6.05 0.04 14.93
C GLY A 37 6.59 -1.13 14.10
N ALA A 38 5.98 -1.49 12.96
CA ALA A 38 6.46 -2.57 12.10
C ALA A 38 7.82 -2.30 11.44
N GLY A 39 8.28 -1.03 11.41
CA GLY A 39 9.55 -0.64 10.83
C GLY A 39 9.46 0.21 9.56
N LYS A 40 8.25 0.57 9.08
CA LYS A 40 8.02 1.35 7.84
C LYS A 40 8.84 2.63 7.79
N THR A 41 8.61 3.56 8.71
CA THR A 41 9.33 4.85 8.78
C THR A 41 10.84 4.66 8.96
N THR A 42 11.28 3.61 9.68
CA THR A 42 12.70 3.28 9.81
C THR A 42 13.31 2.89 8.46
N ALA A 43 12.66 2.02 7.73
CA ALA A 43 13.09 1.61 6.40
C ALA A 43 13.10 2.81 5.43
N ILE A 44 12.04 3.61 5.40
CA ILE A 44 11.93 4.81 4.57
C ILE A 44 13.03 5.83 4.89
N LYS A 45 13.31 6.10 6.15
CA LYS A 45 14.42 7.01 6.55
C LYS A 45 15.78 6.49 6.11
N ILE A 46 15.98 5.17 6.06
CA ILE A 46 17.21 4.58 5.54
C ILE A 46 17.28 4.75 4.01
N MET A 47 16.20 4.46 3.28
CA MET A 47 16.10 4.69 1.83
C MET A 47 16.38 6.15 1.47
N ALA A 48 15.82 7.09 2.25
CA ALA A 48 16.03 8.53 2.07
C ALA A 48 17.42 9.01 2.52
N GLY A 49 18.31 8.12 3.01
CA GLY A 49 19.63 8.47 3.50
C GLY A 49 19.66 9.28 4.80
N LEU A 50 18.52 9.38 5.50
CA LEU A 50 18.36 10.11 6.76
C LEU A 50 18.80 9.28 7.98
N LEU A 51 18.84 7.96 7.83
CA LEU A 51 19.23 7.02 8.88
C LEU A 51 20.21 5.99 8.30
N LYS A 52 21.29 5.71 9.04
CA LYS A 52 22.25 4.68 8.66
C LYS A 52 21.75 3.30 9.14
N PRO A 53 21.70 2.28 8.26
CA PRO A 53 21.43 0.91 8.68
C PRO A 53 22.62 0.33 9.45
N ASP A 54 22.40 -0.77 10.16
CA ASP A 54 23.46 -1.54 10.80
C ASP A 54 24.03 -2.59 9.84
N GLU A 55 23.17 -3.19 9.00
CA GLU A 55 23.55 -4.13 7.95
C GLU A 55 22.62 -3.99 6.75
N GLY A 56 23.04 -4.54 5.61
CA GLY A 56 22.26 -4.58 4.37
C GLY A 56 22.60 -3.46 3.40
N SER A 57 21.88 -3.43 2.27
CA SER A 57 22.11 -2.47 1.18
C SER A 57 20.80 -1.90 0.67
N VAL A 58 20.87 -0.69 0.11
CA VAL A 58 19.80 -0.01 -0.59
C VAL A 58 20.32 0.49 -1.92
N GLU A 59 19.71 0.07 -3.00
CA GLU A 59 20.01 0.49 -4.36
C GLU A 59 18.82 1.27 -4.95
N ILE A 60 19.09 2.47 -5.47
CA ILE A 60 18.10 3.33 -6.14
C ILE A 60 18.60 3.62 -7.54
N CYS A 61 17.81 3.27 -8.56
CA CYS A 61 18.18 3.44 -9.97
C CYS A 61 19.57 2.87 -10.31
N GLY A 62 19.91 1.67 -9.77
CA GLY A 62 21.19 1.01 -9.98
C GLY A 62 22.37 1.60 -9.21
N LYS A 63 22.14 2.56 -8.30
CA LYS A 63 23.18 3.19 -7.47
C LYS A 63 23.00 2.79 -6.00
N ASP A 64 24.11 2.46 -5.34
CA ASP A 64 24.12 2.23 -3.88
C ASP A 64 23.83 3.55 -3.14
N ALA A 65 22.63 3.69 -2.63
CA ALA A 65 22.16 4.89 -1.96
C ALA A 65 22.83 5.15 -0.59
N LEU A 66 23.47 4.14 0.00
CA LEU A 66 24.18 4.27 1.26
C LEU A 66 25.61 4.78 1.07
N ARG A 67 26.23 4.42 -0.06
CA ARG A 67 27.60 4.78 -0.42
C ARG A 67 27.67 6.08 -1.21
N PHE A 68 26.76 6.26 -2.18
CA PHE A 68 26.73 7.42 -3.11
C PHE A 68 25.54 8.32 -2.81
N ARG A 69 25.46 8.81 -1.57
CA ARG A 69 24.29 9.55 -1.06
C ARG A 69 23.94 10.78 -1.88
N GLU A 70 24.92 11.58 -2.31
CA GLU A 70 24.67 12.81 -3.06
C GLU A 70 24.09 12.49 -4.45
N GLU A 71 24.65 11.49 -5.12
CA GLU A 71 24.18 11.06 -6.44
C GLU A 71 22.81 10.35 -6.39
N ALA A 72 22.49 9.70 -5.27
CA ALA A 72 21.20 9.04 -5.08
C ALA A 72 20.09 10.04 -4.79
N LYS A 73 20.37 11.17 -4.14
CA LYS A 73 19.37 12.22 -3.82
C LYS A 73 18.70 12.80 -5.04
N ASP A 74 19.41 12.89 -6.16
CA ASP A 74 18.86 13.39 -7.43
C ASP A 74 17.89 12.40 -8.08
N GLN A 75 17.90 11.13 -7.64
CA GLN A 75 17.09 10.07 -8.24
C GLN A 75 15.71 9.92 -7.58
N PHE A 76 15.53 10.44 -6.37
CA PHE A 76 14.26 10.30 -5.66
C PHE A 76 13.79 11.60 -5.00
N GLY A 77 12.47 11.74 -4.89
CA GLY A 77 11.79 12.74 -4.07
C GLY A 77 11.27 12.11 -2.78
N TYR A 78 11.43 12.79 -1.65
CA TYR A 78 10.97 12.29 -0.35
C TYR A 78 9.94 13.21 0.27
N VAL A 79 8.82 12.62 0.70
CA VAL A 79 7.74 13.27 1.45
C VAL A 79 7.62 12.58 2.80
N PRO A 80 8.02 13.23 3.91
CA PRO A 80 7.89 12.68 5.25
C PRO A 80 6.44 12.76 5.77
N ASP A 81 6.10 11.95 6.77
CA ASP A 81 4.82 12.01 7.49
C ASP A 81 4.65 13.38 8.20
N GLU A 82 5.68 13.80 8.95
CA GLU A 82 5.75 15.14 9.54
C GLU A 82 6.67 16.02 8.72
N PHE A 83 6.13 17.08 8.16
CA PHE A 83 6.89 18.02 7.34
C PHE A 83 7.06 19.37 8.04
N GLY A 84 8.31 19.74 8.28
CA GLY A 84 8.65 21.12 8.64
C GLY A 84 8.50 22.02 7.40
N MET A 85 7.80 23.12 7.54
CA MET A 85 7.63 24.12 6.49
C MET A 85 8.13 25.48 6.95
N TYR A 86 8.52 26.32 6.00
CA TYR A 86 8.81 27.73 6.25
C TYR A 86 7.50 28.50 6.18
N ASP A 87 6.80 28.62 7.30
CA ASP A 87 5.44 29.15 7.40
C ASP A 87 5.33 30.60 6.94
N ASN A 88 6.39 31.38 7.08
CA ASN A 88 6.45 32.81 6.71
C ASN A 88 6.72 33.07 5.21
N LEU A 89 6.90 32.02 4.41
CA LEU A 89 7.06 32.15 2.97
C LEU A 89 5.70 32.01 2.25
N LYS A 90 5.56 32.69 1.12
CA LYS A 90 4.49 32.39 0.18
C LYS A 90 4.80 31.04 -0.52
N VAL A 91 3.76 30.34 -0.98
CA VAL A 91 3.89 29.06 -1.69
C VAL A 91 4.90 29.17 -2.85
N ARG A 92 4.81 30.21 -3.65
CA ARG A 92 5.75 30.49 -4.76
C ARG A 92 7.19 30.66 -4.25
N GLU A 93 7.40 31.46 -3.20
CA GLU A 93 8.72 31.70 -2.61
C GLU A 93 9.33 30.43 -2.03
N TYR A 94 8.49 29.61 -1.37
CA TYR A 94 8.87 28.28 -0.88
C TYR A 94 9.35 27.37 -2.03
N MET A 95 8.62 27.32 -3.12
CA MET A 95 8.99 26.51 -4.29
C MET A 95 10.25 27.04 -4.97
N GLU A 96 10.38 28.34 -5.18
CA GLU A 96 11.59 28.97 -5.76
C GLU A 96 12.82 28.73 -4.89
N PHE A 97 12.66 28.75 -3.56
CA PHE A 97 13.75 28.45 -2.62
C PHE A 97 14.27 27.00 -2.85
N PHE A 98 13.37 26.00 -2.87
CA PHE A 98 13.78 24.62 -3.08
C PHE A 98 14.28 24.38 -4.52
N ALA A 99 13.71 25.01 -5.51
CA ALA A 99 14.23 24.95 -6.89
C ALA A 99 15.68 25.43 -6.96
N SER A 100 16.01 26.51 -6.26
CA SER A 100 17.38 27.01 -6.20
C SER A 100 18.37 26.04 -5.55
N CYS A 101 17.92 25.21 -4.58
CA CYS A 101 18.76 24.17 -3.97
C CYS A 101 19.15 23.07 -4.97
N TYR A 102 18.36 22.86 -6.02
CA TYR A 102 18.67 21.96 -7.15
C TYR A 102 19.28 22.70 -8.36
N GLY A 103 19.75 23.93 -8.18
CA GLY A 103 20.38 24.72 -9.25
C GLY A 103 19.39 25.30 -10.27
N LEU A 104 18.08 25.17 -10.04
CA LEU A 104 17.06 25.73 -10.91
C LEU A 104 16.75 27.18 -10.46
N SER A 105 17.21 28.16 -11.19
CA SER A 105 17.04 29.58 -10.84
C SER A 105 16.55 30.43 -12.02
N GLY A 106 16.15 31.66 -11.73
CA GLY A 106 15.69 32.62 -12.73
C GLY A 106 14.38 32.19 -13.40
N LEU A 107 14.25 32.46 -14.69
CA LEU A 107 13.02 32.16 -15.45
C LEU A 107 12.74 30.65 -15.55
N MET A 108 13.77 29.83 -15.69
CA MET A 108 13.59 28.37 -15.76
C MET A 108 13.09 27.79 -14.46
N GLY A 109 13.66 28.22 -13.32
CA GLY A 109 13.17 27.78 -11.99
C GLY A 109 11.73 28.18 -11.74
N ARG A 110 11.34 29.41 -12.08
CA ARG A 110 9.95 29.88 -11.95
C ARG A 110 8.99 29.07 -12.80
N LYS A 111 9.32 28.86 -14.07
CA LYS A 111 8.48 28.07 -14.96
C LYS A 111 8.28 26.66 -14.42
N ARG A 112 9.36 26.01 -13.97
CA ARG A 112 9.27 24.68 -13.35
C ARG A 112 8.40 24.68 -12.10
N CYS A 113 8.50 25.70 -11.23
CA CYS A 113 7.66 25.82 -10.05
C CYS A 113 6.17 25.99 -10.42
N GLU A 114 5.85 26.79 -11.44
CA GLU A 114 4.50 26.98 -11.94
C GLU A 114 3.90 25.69 -12.50
N GLU A 115 4.65 24.95 -13.33
CA GLU A 115 4.25 23.66 -13.88
C GLU A 115 3.93 22.64 -12.76
N ILE A 116 4.78 22.55 -11.74
CA ILE A 116 4.56 21.63 -10.63
C ILE A 116 3.38 22.07 -9.75
N LEU A 117 3.25 23.38 -9.46
CA LEU A 117 2.09 23.88 -8.70
C LEU A 117 0.78 23.58 -9.42
N ASP A 118 0.76 23.62 -10.73
CA ASP A 118 -0.40 23.24 -11.53
C ASP A 118 -0.66 21.72 -11.40
N GLN A 119 0.36 20.90 -11.54
CA GLN A 119 0.29 19.44 -11.42
C GLN A 119 -0.27 19.01 -10.04
N VAL A 120 0.12 19.67 -8.95
CA VAL A 120 -0.40 19.40 -7.61
C VAL A 120 -1.67 20.19 -7.24
N LYS A 121 -2.25 20.93 -8.21
CA LYS A 121 -3.48 21.73 -8.04
C LYS A 121 -3.36 22.78 -6.93
N LEU A 122 -2.26 23.52 -6.92
CA LEU A 122 -1.97 24.63 -5.99
C LEU A 122 -1.68 25.99 -6.69
N SER A 123 -1.87 26.09 -8.01
CA SER A 123 -1.58 27.32 -8.77
C SER A 123 -2.35 28.54 -8.25
N ASP A 124 -3.61 28.34 -7.85
CA ASP A 124 -4.47 29.40 -7.27
C ASP A 124 -4.04 29.83 -5.87
N ARG A 125 -3.10 29.12 -5.25
CA ARG A 125 -2.55 29.37 -3.91
C ARG A 125 -1.11 29.87 -3.91
N ALA A 126 -0.53 30.14 -5.08
CA ALA A 126 0.87 30.52 -5.22
C ALA A 126 1.27 31.77 -4.39
N ASP A 127 0.36 32.70 -4.20
CA ASP A 127 0.57 33.95 -3.45
C ASP A 127 0.13 33.88 -1.97
N PHE A 128 -0.41 32.74 -1.52
CA PHE A 128 -0.80 32.52 -0.14
C PHE A 128 0.42 32.16 0.71
N PHE A 129 0.39 32.52 1.99
CA PHE A 129 1.40 32.07 2.95
C PHE A 129 1.23 30.59 3.24
N VAL A 130 2.34 29.89 3.45
CA VAL A 130 2.36 28.43 3.72
C VAL A 130 1.60 28.06 4.99
N ASP A 131 1.64 28.91 6.03
CA ASP A 131 0.90 28.71 7.29
C ASP A 131 -0.62 28.68 7.10
N SER A 132 -1.13 29.46 6.13
CA SER A 132 -2.56 29.56 5.84
C SER A 132 -3.14 28.35 5.11
N LEU A 133 -2.30 27.43 4.63
CA LEU A 133 -2.71 26.25 3.90
C LEU A 133 -3.33 25.20 4.83
N SER A 134 -4.38 24.52 4.38
CA SER A 134 -4.90 23.33 5.04
C SER A 134 -3.86 22.19 5.05
N ARG A 135 -4.04 21.19 5.92
CA ARG A 135 -3.13 20.02 6.01
C ARG A 135 -2.96 19.35 4.64
N GLY A 136 -4.05 19.12 3.92
CA GLY A 136 -4.00 18.51 2.58
C GLY A 136 -3.27 19.37 1.55
N MET A 137 -3.41 20.71 1.60
CA MET A 137 -2.66 21.62 0.75
C MET A 137 -1.16 21.62 1.11
N LYS A 138 -0.81 21.58 2.39
CA LYS A 138 0.58 21.44 2.85
C LYS A 138 1.20 20.15 2.35
N GLN A 139 0.45 19.05 2.37
CA GLN A 139 0.92 17.77 1.83
C GLN A 139 1.16 17.83 0.31
N ARG A 140 0.23 18.45 -0.45
CA ARG A 140 0.44 18.69 -1.89
C ARG A 140 1.67 19.57 -2.16
N LEU A 141 1.92 20.57 -1.31
CA LEU A 141 3.12 21.41 -1.40
C LEU A 141 4.40 20.59 -1.10
N CYS A 142 4.35 19.65 -0.13
CA CYS A 142 5.45 18.72 0.10
C CYS A 142 5.73 17.82 -1.12
N LEU A 143 4.66 17.32 -1.74
CA LEU A 143 4.78 16.55 -2.99
C LEU A 143 5.37 17.40 -4.11
N ALA A 144 4.89 18.64 -4.28
CA ALA A 144 5.43 19.60 -5.24
C ALA A 144 6.95 19.81 -5.04
N ARG A 145 7.37 20.03 -3.79
CA ARG A 145 8.79 20.14 -3.43
C ARG A 145 9.59 18.90 -3.85
N ALA A 146 9.05 17.70 -3.61
CA ALA A 146 9.70 16.44 -3.97
C ALA A 146 9.79 16.22 -5.49
N LEU A 147 8.97 16.90 -6.30
CA LEU A 147 8.94 16.81 -7.77
C LEU A 147 9.85 17.84 -8.48
N ILE A 148 10.40 18.81 -7.77
CA ILE A 148 11.12 19.96 -8.37
C ILE A 148 12.24 19.52 -9.32
N HIS A 149 13.07 18.57 -8.90
CA HIS A 149 14.23 18.05 -9.62
C HIS A 149 13.92 16.90 -10.57
N ASP A 150 12.63 16.63 -10.80
CA ASP A 150 12.12 15.60 -11.72
C ASP A 150 12.59 14.17 -11.41
N PRO A 151 12.47 13.70 -10.16
CA PRO A 151 12.96 12.37 -9.78
C PRO A 151 12.19 11.24 -10.47
N GLY A 152 12.86 10.11 -10.73
CA GLY A 152 12.22 8.89 -11.21
C GLY A 152 11.43 8.15 -10.14
N LEU A 153 11.85 8.28 -8.86
CA LEU A 153 11.25 7.61 -7.70
C LEU A 153 10.70 8.63 -6.70
N LEU A 154 9.49 8.41 -6.21
CA LEU A 154 8.91 9.14 -5.08
C LEU A 154 8.76 8.19 -3.88
N ILE A 155 9.22 8.62 -2.71
CA ILE A 155 9.10 7.90 -1.44
C ILE A 155 8.24 8.75 -0.50
N LEU A 156 7.04 8.24 -0.16
CA LEU A 156 6.04 8.97 0.62
C LEU A 156 5.74 8.21 1.92
N ASP A 157 5.99 8.84 3.06
CA ASP A 157 5.73 8.26 4.37
C ASP A 157 4.38 8.76 4.90
N GLU A 158 3.38 7.86 4.99
CA GLU A 158 2.01 8.12 5.47
C GLU A 158 1.36 9.39 4.86
N PRO A 159 1.43 9.63 3.54
CA PRO A 159 1.10 10.94 2.94
C PRO A 159 -0.37 11.34 3.06
N THR A 160 -1.26 10.41 3.33
CA THR A 160 -2.72 10.65 3.46
C THR A 160 -3.18 10.77 4.92
N SER A 161 -2.25 10.64 5.87
CA SER A 161 -2.54 10.69 7.31
C SER A 161 -3.17 12.04 7.71
N GLY A 162 -4.31 11.97 8.43
CA GLY A 162 -5.02 13.16 8.92
C GLY A 162 -5.67 14.05 7.86
N MET A 163 -5.82 13.55 6.63
CA MET A 163 -6.65 14.20 5.60
C MET A 163 -8.11 13.82 5.76
N ASP A 164 -9.01 14.74 5.40
CA ASP A 164 -10.41 14.41 5.20
C ASP A 164 -10.61 13.45 4.00
N PRO A 165 -11.73 12.70 3.94
CA PRO A 165 -11.92 11.67 2.90
C PRO A 165 -11.86 12.20 1.46
N ARG A 166 -12.36 13.40 1.21
CA ARG A 166 -12.37 14.00 -0.13
C ARG A 166 -10.96 14.38 -0.57
N THR A 167 -10.23 15.10 0.28
CA THR A 167 -8.84 15.50 0.01
C THR A 167 -7.94 14.29 -0.17
N ARG A 168 -8.16 13.21 0.60
CA ARG A 168 -7.45 11.94 0.47
C ARG A 168 -7.69 11.28 -0.88
N MET A 169 -8.93 11.25 -1.35
CA MET A 169 -9.26 10.70 -2.67
C MET A 169 -8.58 11.49 -3.79
N GLU A 170 -8.65 12.83 -3.74
CA GLU A 170 -7.99 13.70 -4.72
C GLU A 170 -6.46 13.51 -4.73
N PHE A 171 -5.84 13.29 -3.56
CA PHE A 171 -4.41 13.03 -3.46
C PHE A 171 -4.03 11.66 -4.05
N LYS A 172 -4.84 10.63 -3.81
CA LYS A 172 -4.64 9.30 -4.40
C LYS A 172 -4.71 9.34 -5.94
N GLU A 173 -5.68 10.06 -6.51
CA GLU A 173 -5.77 10.21 -7.97
C GLU A 173 -4.55 10.95 -8.54
N MET A 174 -4.06 11.96 -7.85
CA MET A 174 -2.81 12.65 -8.24
C MET A 174 -1.60 11.69 -8.27
N LEU A 175 -1.48 10.78 -7.30
CA LEU A 175 -0.40 9.78 -7.31
C LEU A 175 -0.54 8.79 -8.48
N LYS A 176 -1.78 8.39 -8.83
CA LYS A 176 -2.03 7.55 -10.02
C LYS A 176 -1.67 8.30 -11.32
N GLU A 177 -2.03 9.57 -11.43
CA GLU A 177 -1.67 10.42 -12.57
C GLU A 177 -0.14 10.49 -12.73
N LEU A 178 0.59 10.77 -11.66
CA LEU A 178 2.07 10.78 -11.66
C LEU A 178 2.68 9.42 -12.06
N CYS A 179 2.09 8.32 -11.58
CA CYS A 179 2.53 6.97 -11.94
C CYS A 179 2.27 6.69 -13.44
N ALA A 180 1.12 7.11 -13.98
CA ALA A 180 0.80 6.99 -15.41
C ALA A 180 1.74 7.84 -16.30
N GLU A 181 2.30 8.93 -15.77
CA GLU A 181 3.34 9.75 -16.39
C GLU A 181 4.74 9.11 -16.33
N GLY A 182 4.87 7.91 -15.76
CA GLY A 182 6.12 7.14 -15.69
C GLY A 182 6.89 7.28 -14.39
N LYS A 183 6.34 7.94 -13.36
CA LYS A 183 6.97 7.97 -12.04
C LYS A 183 6.79 6.63 -11.33
N THR A 184 7.82 6.20 -10.60
CA THR A 184 7.73 5.11 -9.65
C THR A 184 7.42 5.67 -8.28
N ILE A 185 6.46 5.09 -7.56
CA ILE A 185 6.01 5.65 -6.29
C ILE A 185 5.98 4.56 -5.22
N LEU A 186 6.70 4.77 -4.13
CA LEU A 186 6.55 4.00 -2.90
C LEU A 186 5.76 4.81 -1.89
N VAL A 187 4.62 4.30 -1.45
CA VAL A 187 3.76 4.95 -0.47
C VAL A 187 3.54 4.06 0.74
N SER A 188 3.88 4.54 1.94
CA SER A 188 3.57 3.82 3.16
C SER A 188 2.18 4.16 3.69
N SER A 189 1.53 3.18 4.32
CA SER A 189 0.32 3.37 5.10
C SER A 189 0.19 2.27 6.17
N HIS A 190 -0.57 2.56 7.21
CA HIS A 190 -1.03 1.55 8.16
C HIS A 190 -2.45 1.05 7.82
N ILE A 191 -3.09 1.61 6.79
CA ILE A 191 -4.44 1.28 6.34
C ILE A 191 -4.36 0.53 5.01
N LEU A 192 -4.57 -0.76 5.06
CA LEU A 192 -4.40 -1.66 3.91
C LEU A 192 -5.44 -1.42 2.82
N SER A 193 -6.71 -1.18 3.21
CA SER A 193 -7.81 -0.88 2.30
C SER A 193 -7.60 0.43 1.50
N GLU A 194 -6.78 1.35 2.01
CA GLU A 194 -6.43 2.56 1.26
C GLU A 194 -5.50 2.26 0.08
N LEU A 195 -4.53 1.37 0.28
CA LEU A 195 -3.52 1.03 -0.72
C LEU A 195 -4.07 0.07 -1.79
N SER A 196 -4.95 -0.84 -1.40
CA SER A 196 -5.55 -1.82 -2.32
C SER A 196 -6.31 -1.19 -3.49
N GLN A 197 -6.79 0.04 -3.32
CA GLN A 197 -7.55 0.77 -4.35
C GLN A 197 -6.67 1.53 -5.34
N MET A 198 -5.39 1.69 -5.05
CA MET A 198 -4.52 2.55 -5.86
C MET A 198 -3.21 1.89 -6.27
N CYS A 199 -2.68 0.96 -5.49
CA CYS A 199 -1.36 0.38 -5.73
C CYS A 199 -1.41 -0.76 -6.75
N THR A 200 -0.38 -0.85 -7.59
CA THR A 200 -0.14 -1.97 -8.51
C THR A 200 0.48 -3.15 -7.78
N ASP A 201 1.33 -2.85 -6.81
CA ASP A 201 2.10 -3.82 -6.04
C ASP A 201 2.07 -3.47 -4.55
N ILE A 202 2.30 -4.47 -3.71
CA ILE A 202 2.26 -4.30 -2.27
C ILE A 202 3.37 -5.08 -1.58
N GLY A 203 3.89 -4.49 -0.49
CA GLY A 203 4.73 -5.18 0.48
C GLY A 203 4.18 -4.99 1.88
N ILE A 204 3.82 -6.09 2.53
CA ILE A 204 3.33 -6.09 3.90
C ILE A 204 4.51 -6.35 4.83
N ILE A 205 4.78 -5.38 5.71
CA ILE A 205 5.82 -5.49 6.74
C ILE A 205 5.21 -5.76 8.11
N ASP A 206 5.75 -6.74 8.80
CA ASP A 206 5.49 -6.98 10.22
C ASP A 206 6.78 -7.29 10.97
N ALA A 207 6.92 -6.76 12.19
CA ALA A 207 8.08 -6.97 13.05
C ALA A 207 9.45 -6.83 12.34
N GLY A 208 9.57 -5.85 11.42
CA GLY A 208 10.82 -5.54 10.70
C GLY A 208 11.17 -6.46 9.54
N LYS A 209 10.22 -7.26 9.04
CA LYS A 209 10.37 -8.15 7.86
C LYS A 209 9.20 -8.01 6.90
N ILE A 210 9.43 -8.20 5.61
CA ILE A 210 8.34 -8.43 4.65
C ILE A 210 7.76 -9.81 4.90
N VAL A 211 6.46 -9.85 5.13
CA VAL A 211 5.69 -11.10 5.33
C VAL A 211 4.91 -11.51 4.09
N LEU A 212 4.58 -10.54 3.23
CA LEU A 212 3.94 -10.76 1.93
C LEU A 212 4.37 -9.65 0.98
N SER A 213 4.70 -9.98 -0.26
CA SER A 213 4.99 -9.03 -1.32
C SER A 213 4.56 -9.57 -2.67
N GLY A 214 4.11 -8.69 -3.56
CA GLY A 214 3.76 -9.05 -4.93
C GLY A 214 2.75 -8.12 -5.58
N ASN A 215 2.29 -8.52 -6.78
CA ASN A 215 1.27 -7.79 -7.52
C ASN A 215 -0.07 -7.82 -6.79
N MET A 216 -0.70 -6.66 -6.67
CA MET A 216 -1.96 -6.48 -5.94
C MET A 216 -3.10 -7.34 -6.49
N ALA A 217 -3.25 -7.38 -7.81
CA ALA A 217 -4.33 -8.13 -8.46
C ALA A 217 -4.16 -9.65 -8.24
N GLU A 218 -2.93 -10.15 -8.31
CA GLU A 218 -2.64 -11.57 -8.06
C GLU A 218 -2.90 -11.96 -6.60
N ILE A 219 -2.50 -11.10 -5.66
CA ILE A 219 -2.74 -11.32 -4.23
C ILE A 219 -4.24 -11.34 -3.96
N LEU A 220 -4.98 -10.35 -4.45
CA LEU A 220 -6.43 -10.28 -4.29
C LEU A 220 -7.14 -11.48 -4.94
N GLN A 221 -6.67 -11.94 -6.10
CA GLN A 221 -7.24 -13.12 -6.75
C GLN A 221 -7.02 -14.38 -5.90
N LYS A 222 -5.80 -14.64 -5.43
CA LYS A 222 -5.50 -15.79 -4.56
C LYS A 222 -6.35 -15.80 -3.28
N VAL A 223 -6.60 -14.62 -2.72
CA VAL A 223 -7.46 -14.44 -1.54
C VAL A 223 -8.90 -14.75 -1.88
N ASN A 224 -9.41 -14.15 -2.95
CA ASN A 224 -10.79 -14.40 -3.38
C ASN A 224 -11.01 -15.88 -3.70
N ASP A 225 -10.04 -16.55 -4.34
CA ASP A 225 -10.13 -17.98 -4.67
C ASP A 225 -10.14 -18.88 -3.40
N SER A 226 -9.56 -18.42 -2.29
CA SER A 226 -9.55 -19.14 -1.01
C SER A 226 -10.74 -18.83 -0.10
N ASN A 227 -11.51 -17.78 -0.41
CA ASN A 227 -12.65 -17.40 0.41
C ASN A 227 -13.85 -18.32 0.21
N PRO A 228 -14.66 -18.55 1.27
CA PRO A 228 -15.82 -19.39 1.16
C PRO A 228 -16.93 -18.78 0.29
N LEU A 229 -17.71 -19.64 -0.34
CA LEU A 229 -19.00 -19.28 -0.93
C LEU A 229 -20.05 -19.21 0.17
N LEU A 230 -20.81 -18.11 0.21
CA LEU A 230 -22.00 -17.92 1.03
C LEU A 230 -23.21 -18.24 0.16
N ILE A 231 -23.91 -19.32 0.52
CA ILE A 231 -25.10 -19.76 -0.21
C ILE A 231 -26.30 -19.61 0.72
N ARG A 232 -27.23 -18.73 0.34
CA ARG A 232 -28.50 -18.55 1.05
C ARG A 232 -29.62 -19.21 0.28
N ILE A 233 -30.43 -20.02 0.95
CA ILE A 233 -31.54 -20.73 0.35
C ILE A 233 -32.86 -20.43 1.07
N CYS A 234 -33.98 -20.50 0.35
CA CYS A 234 -35.30 -20.45 0.94
C CYS A 234 -35.78 -21.88 1.23
N GLY A 235 -35.76 -22.28 2.49
CA GLY A 235 -36.25 -23.61 2.92
C GLY A 235 -35.21 -24.45 3.66
N GLU A 236 -35.38 -25.78 3.68
CA GLU A 236 -34.50 -26.66 4.44
C GLU A 236 -33.14 -26.87 3.83
N SER A 237 -32.10 -26.63 4.60
CA SER A 237 -30.71 -26.73 4.17
C SER A 237 -30.23 -28.16 3.91
N ARG A 238 -30.93 -29.20 4.39
CA ARG A 238 -30.49 -30.61 4.31
C ARG A 238 -30.26 -31.11 2.89
N THR A 239 -31.19 -30.78 1.98
CA THR A 239 -31.10 -31.24 0.57
C THR A 239 -29.95 -30.54 -0.15
N ALA A 240 -29.79 -29.22 0.06
CA ALA A 240 -28.67 -28.46 -0.47
C ALA A 240 -27.31 -28.99 0.00
N ILE A 241 -27.16 -29.26 1.30
CA ILE A 241 -25.95 -29.85 1.87
C ILE A 241 -25.65 -31.21 1.27
N GLY A 242 -26.70 -32.02 1.00
CA GLY A 242 -26.55 -33.31 0.35
C GLY A 242 -25.97 -33.25 -1.06
N ILE A 243 -26.32 -32.20 -1.82
CA ILE A 243 -25.77 -31.94 -3.17
C ILE A 243 -24.36 -31.38 -3.07
N LEU A 244 -24.16 -30.37 -2.23
CA LEU A 244 -22.84 -29.75 -2.03
C LEU A 244 -21.78 -30.76 -1.61
N LYS A 245 -22.11 -31.71 -0.74
CA LYS A 245 -21.18 -32.80 -0.33
C LYS A 245 -20.79 -33.76 -1.45
N LYS A 246 -21.55 -33.84 -2.53
CA LYS A 246 -21.23 -34.71 -3.68
C LYS A 246 -20.26 -34.06 -4.66
N ASP A 247 -20.13 -32.74 -4.64
CA ASP A 247 -19.20 -32.04 -5.53
C ASP A 247 -17.78 -32.16 -4.97
N PRO A 248 -16.84 -32.76 -5.73
CA PRO A 248 -15.47 -32.98 -5.25
C PRO A 248 -14.69 -31.68 -5.02
N ARG A 249 -15.16 -30.54 -5.52
CA ARG A 249 -14.58 -29.23 -5.32
C ARG A 249 -14.95 -28.60 -3.99
N VAL A 250 -15.95 -29.15 -3.29
CA VAL A 250 -16.39 -28.72 -1.95
C VAL A 250 -15.53 -29.42 -0.89
N GLN A 251 -14.76 -28.64 -0.15
CA GLN A 251 -13.89 -29.15 0.92
C GLN A 251 -14.57 -29.22 2.27
N THR A 252 -15.21 -28.14 2.67
CA THR A 252 -15.92 -28.05 3.96
C THR A 252 -17.24 -27.30 3.81
N ILE A 253 -18.21 -27.65 4.64
CA ILE A 253 -19.51 -26.99 4.71
C ILE A 253 -19.78 -26.65 6.18
N ALA A 254 -20.11 -25.41 6.45
CA ALA A 254 -20.58 -24.91 7.73
C ALA A 254 -21.90 -24.17 7.56
N ILE A 255 -22.66 -24.03 8.63
CA ILE A 255 -23.89 -23.21 8.65
C ILE A 255 -23.66 -22.10 9.65
N ARG A 256 -23.91 -20.87 9.22
CA ARG A 256 -23.92 -19.69 10.09
C ARG A 256 -25.21 -18.93 9.81
N ASP A 257 -26.08 -18.87 10.80
CA ASP A 257 -27.39 -18.23 10.70
C ASP A 257 -28.20 -18.81 9.52
N GLU A 258 -28.52 -18.02 8.51
CA GLU A 258 -29.26 -18.44 7.33
C GLU A 258 -28.35 -18.81 6.14
N ASP A 259 -27.02 -18.68 6.29
CA ASP A 259 -26.06 -18.92 5.22
C ASP A 259 -25.37 -20.28 5.34
N ILE A 260 -25.27 -21.00 4.23
CA ILE A 260 -24.43 -22.16 4.08
C ILE A 260 -23.07 -21.67 3.60
N ILE A 261 -22.05 -21.84 4.42
CA ILE A 261 -20.68 -21.44 4.16
C ILE A 261 -19.98 -22.65 3.53
N VAL A 262 -19.47 -22.48 2.30
CA VAL A 262 -18.87 -23.58 1.55
C VAL A 262 -17.45 -23.22 1.17
N ASN A 263 -16.47 -23.97 1.69
CA ASN A 263 -15.10 -23.92 1.16
C ASN A 263 -15.07 -24.65 -0.18
N PHE A 264 -15.04 -23.87 -1.26
CA PHE A 264 -15.12 -24.34 -2.63
C PHE A 264 -13.87 -24.01 -3.42
N HIS A 265 -13.27 -25.02 -4.02
CA HIS A 265 -12.09 -24.85 -4.88
C HIS A 265 -12.51 -24.86 -6.35
N GLY A 266 -12.52 -23.68 -6.96
CA GLY A 266 -12.92 -23.53 -8.37
C GLY A 266 -12.98 -22.06 -8.80
N ASN A 267 -12.89 -21.85 -10.10
CA ASN A 267 -13.04 -20.53 -10.72
C ASN A 267 -14.52 -20.15 -10.89
N ARG A 268 -14.79 -18.95 -11.41
CA ARG A 268 -16.16 -18.44 -11.65
C ARG A 268 -17.04 -19.37 -12.49
N GLN A 269 -16.44 -20.10 -13.45
CA GLN A 269 -17.18 -21.09 -14.24
C GLN A 269 -17.64 -22.25 -13.39
N ALA A 270 -16.76 -22.76 -12.53
CA ALA A 270 -17.07 -23.84 -11.59
C ALA A 270 -18.12 -23.41 -10.54
N GLU A 271 -18.11 -22.16 -10.10
CA GLU A 271 -19.17 -21.58 -9.24
C GLU A 271 -20.52 -21.55 -9.93
N ALA A 272 -20.57 -21.15 -11.20
CA ALA A 272 -21.80 -21.14 -12.00
C ALA A 272 -22.36 -22.56 -12.18
N GLU A 273 -21.51 -23.56 -12.39
CA GLU A 273 -21.90 -24.97 -12.47
C GLU A 273 -22.47 -25.48 -11.12
N LEU A 274 -21.85 -25.11 -10.00
CA LEU A 274 -22.36 -25.46 -8.69
C LEU A 274 -23.72 -24.82 -8.42
N LEU A 275 -23.88 -23.54 -8.73
CA LEU A 275 -25.17 -22.86 -8.62
C LEU A 275 -26.24 -23.55 -9.49
N TYR A 276 -25.89 -23.86 -10.75
CA TYR A 276 -26.79 -24.55 -11.66
C TYR A 276 -27.26 -25.90 -11.11
N SER A 277 -26.35 -26.70 -10.53
CA SER A 277 -26.70 -28.00 -9.94
C SER A 277 -27.68 -27.89 -8.77
N LEU A 278 -27.57 -26.83 -7.97
CA LEU A 278 -28.52 -26.54 -6.89
C LEU A 278 -29.91 -26.16 -7.43
N MET A 279 -29.94 -25.32 -8.47
CA MET A 279 -31.20 -24.87 -9.09
C MET A 279 -31.90 -26.02 -9.84
N GLU A 280 -31.15 -26.89 -10.56
CA GLU A 280 -31.67 -28.07 -11.24
C GLU A 280 -32.30 -29.06 -10.27
N ALA A 281 -31.76 -29.17 -9.08
CA ALA A 281 -32.34 -29.97 -7.98
C ALA A 281 -33.56 -29.33 -7.30
N GLY A 282 -34.04 -28.20 -7.81
CA GLY A 282 -35.22 -27.50 -7.31
C GLY A 282 -34.98 -26.73 -6.01
N ILE A 283 -33.73 -26.42 -5.66
CA ILE A 283 -33.41 -25.65 -4.45
C ILE A 283 -33.54 -24.14 -4.76
N PRO A 284 -34.43 -23.41 -4.06
CA PRO A 284 -34.58 -21.98 -4.26
C PRO A 284 -33.40 -21.22 -3.62
N VAL A 285 -32.40 -20.88 -4.42
CA VAL A 285 -31.24 -20.10 -4.00
C VAL A 285 -31.59 -18.61 -4.02
N SER A 286 -31.55 -17.93 -2.87
CA SER A 286 -31.78 -16.49 -2.72
C SER A 286 -30.51 -15.65 -2.64
N GLY A 287 -29.35 -16.29 -2.43
CA GLY A 287 -28.06 -15.64 -2.46
C GLY A 287 -26.96 -16.65 -2.79
N PHE A 288 -26.04 -16.25 -3.65
CA PHE A 288 -24.86 -17.05 -4.01
C PHE A 288 -23.71 -16.08 -4.27
N ILE A 289 -22.88 -15.91 -3.26
CA ILE A 289 -21.83 -14.87 -3.26
C ILE A 289 -20.56 -15.48 -2.70
N ARG A 290 -19.44 -15.33 -3.40
CA ARG A 290 -18.14 -15.58 -2.78
C ARG A 290 -17.84 -14.43 -1.84
N GLU A 291 -17.51 -14.73 -0.60
CA GLU A 291 -17.10 -13.73 0.38
C GLU A 291 -15.89 -12.97 -0.20
N GLN A 292 -16.03 -11.67 -0.34
CA GLN A 292 -14.88 -10.87 -0.80
C GLN A 292 -13.91 -10.77 0.37
N GLY A 293 -12.75 -11.42 0.24
CA GLY A 293 -11.68 -11.23 1.18
C GLY A 293 -11.14 -9.82 1.06
N ASP A 294 -11.14 -9.13 2.15
CA ASP A 294 -10.32 -7.95 2.25
C ASP A 294 -8.88 -8.34 2.60
N LEU A 295 -7.93 -7.55 2.16
CA LEU A 295 -6.52 -7.73 2.50
C LEU A 295 -6.29 -7.66 4.01
N GLU A 296 -7.21 -7.04 4.77
CA GLU A 296 -7.15 -6.93 6.22
C GLU A 296 -7.32 -8.30 6.88
N SER A 297 -8.20 -9.15 6.35
CA SER A 297 -8.37 -10.54 6.83
C SER A 297 -7.12 -11.37 6.63
N ILE A 298 -6.43 -11.21 5.50
CA ILE A 298 -5.14 -11.88 5.25
C ILE A 298 -4.07 -11.38 6.18
N PHE A 299 -3.97 -10.07 6.30
CA PHE A 299 -3.03 -9.44 7.21
C PHE A 299 -3.20 -9.96 8.63
N MET A 300 -4.45 -10.05 9.11
CA MET A 300 -4.77 -10.63 10.41
C MET A 300 -4.39 -12.11 10.51
N GLN A 301 -4.61 -12.91 9.46
CA GLN A 301 -4.20 -14.31 9.43
C GLN A 301 -2.68 -14.47 9.48
N ILE A 302 -1.93 -13.71 8.68
CA ILE A 302 -0.47 -13.77 8.61
C ILE A 302 0.15 -13.31 9.94
N THR A 303 -0.34 -12.20 10.51
CA THR A 303 0.21 -11.62 11.75
C THR A 303 -0.25 -12.36 13.02
N SER A 304 -1.37 -13.11 12.98
CA SER A 304 -1.84 -13.92 14.11
C SER A 304 -1.12 -15.26 14.25
N HIS A 305 -0.58 -15.83 13.16
CA HIS A 305 0.16 -17.10 13.19
C HIS A 305 1.47 -17.04 13.98
N ASP A 306 2.06 -15.89 14.14
CA ASP A 306 3.30 -15.72 14.94
C ASP A 306 3.05 -15.56 16.45
N LYS A 307 1.78 -15.41 16.88
CA LYS A 307 1.37 -15.36 18.30
C LYS A 307 0.82 -16.69 18.84
N GLY A 308 0.70 -17.73 18.02
CA GLY A 308 -0.03 -18.97 18.32
C GLY A 308 0.76 -20.25 18.22
N LYS A 309 2.04 -20.33 18.67
CA LYS A 309 2.59 -21.57 19.20
C LYS A 309 2.26 -21.70 20.69
N VAL A 310 1.00 -21.78 21.01
CA VAL A 310 0.59 -22.44 22.25
C VAL A 310 0.46 -23.93 21.95
N VAL A 311 1.43 -24.66 22.44
CA VAL A 311 1.46 -26.10 22.60
C VAL A 311 0.12 -26.55 23.18
N LEU A 312 -0.69 -27.23 22.40
CA LEU A 312 -1.67 -28.16 22.94
C LEU A 312 -0.90 -29.41 23.29
N SER A 313 -0.39 -29.45 24.54
CA SER A 313 -0.02 -30.69 25.18
C SER A 313 -1.27 -31.57 25.26
N SER A 314 -1.20 -32.70 24.61
CA SER A 314 -2.04 -33.87 24.89
C SER A 314 -1.87 -34.26 26.37
N GLU A 315 -2.95 -34.19 27.12
CA GLU A 315 -3.12 -35.00 28.34
C GLU A 315 -4.52 -35.62 28.33
N GLU A 316 -4.49 -36.97 28.33
CA GLU A 316 -5.47 -37.98 28.73
C GLU A 316 -6.87 -37.96 28.15
#